data_892c682d5744f6b1edb4a36ba6f6fa87
#
_entry.id   892c682d5744f6b1edb4a36ba6f6fa87
#
_cell.length_a   1.000
_cell.length_b   1.000
_cell.length_c   1.000
_cell.angle_alpha   90.00
_cell.angle_beta   90.00
_cell.angle_gamma   90.00
#
_symmetry.space_group_name_H-M   'P 1'
#
loop_
_entity.id
_entity.type
_entity.pdbx_description
1 polymer ?
#
loop_
_entity_poly.entity_id
_entity_poly.type
_entity_poly.pdbx_seq_one_letter_code
_entity_poly.pdbx_strand_id
1 'polypeptide(L)'
;KGNIWSGGYYNLKCFDLETNEVRLYPGVSSVTSIVEHDKDHMWIGTASGLYLLDRNSGKYQYAGSELEGVYINSLYQANDGLLYIGTNGAGVIVYKRQNESFENYYTDNSALVSNRIFTILPEVDGRIMMSTENGITCFFVKEKHFHNWTRGEGLLPAYFNASSGTLRMNKSFVFGSTDGAIEVPENVKFPSYKFSRMIFSDFHVS
;
A
#
# COMPACT_ATOMS: atom_id res chain seq x y z
N LYS A 1 15.65 -6.78 16.10
CA LYS A 1 15.95 -8.10 16.70
C LYS A 1 14.67 -8.85 16.96
N GLY A 2 14.39 -9.88 16.15
CA GLY A 2 13.85 -11.11 16.55
C GLY A 2 12.40 -11.26 17.07
N ASN A 3 11.51 -10.25 17.00
CA ASN A 3 10.13 -10.46 17.42
C ASN A 3 9.22 -10.68 16.21
N ILE A 4 8.30 -11.63 16.32
CA ILE A 4 7.28 -11.91 15.31
C ILE A 4 5.98 -11.23 15.74
N TRP A 5 5.45 -10.35 14.90
CA TRP A 5 4.17 -9.70 15.10
C TRP A 5 3.09 -10.39 14.27
N SER A 6 1.96 -10.64 14.88
CA SER A 6 0.80 -11.24 14.23
C SER A 6 -0.47 -10.52 14.63
N GLY A 7 -1.18 -10.05 13.63
CA GLY A 7 -2.49 -9.42 13.78
C GLY A 7 -3.60 -10.30 13.20
N GLY A 8 -4.80 -10.15 13.72
CA GLY A 8 -5.95 -10.89 13.27
C GLY A 8 -7.25 -10.27 13.75
N TYR A 9 -8.31 -11.07 13.76
CA TYR A 9 -9.66 -10.59 14.03
C TYR A 9 -9.83 -10.00 15.44
N TYR A 10 -9.16 -10.56 16.45
CA TYR A 10 -9.41 -10.18 17.85
C TYR A 10 -8.32 -9.35 18.52
N ASN A 11 -7.05 -9.59 18.20
CA ASN A 11 -5.93 -8.97 18.91
C ASN A 11 -4.66 -8.91 18.06
N LEU A 12 -3.79 -7.98 18.42
CA LEU A 12 -2.39 -7.96 18.00
C LEU A 12 -1.55 -8.76 19.03
N LYS A 13 -0.61 -9.55 18.53
CA LYS A 13 0.29 -10.39 19.32
C LYS A 13 1.74 -10.15 18.89
N CYS A 14 2.63 -10.20 19.86
CA CYS A 14 4.07 -10.22 19.65
C CYS A 14 4.63 -11.50 20.26
N PHE A 15 5.34 -12.29 19.47
CA PHE A 15 6.11 -13.44 19.94
C PHE A 15 7.57 -13.01 20.03
N ASP A 16 8.14 -13.07 21.22
CA ASP A 16 9.55 -12.78 21.49
C ASP A 16 10.37 -14.04 21.24
N LEU A 17 11.30 -13.96 20.29
CA LEU A 17 12.14 -15.10 19.89
C LEU A 17 13.28 -15.40 20.89
N GLU A 18 13.61 -14.47 21.80
CA GLU A 18 14.65 -14.68 22.81
C GLU A 18 14.07 -15.36 24.06
N THR A 19 12.89 -14.91 24.50
CA THR A 19 12.25 -15.44 25.72
C THR A 19 11.24 -16.56 25.45
N ASN A 20 10.81 -16.75 24.19
CA ASN A 20 9.72 -17.62 23.76
C ASN A 20 8.36 -17.24 24.38
N GLU A 21 8.18 -16.00 24.77
CA GLU A 21 6.95 -15.49 25.35
C GLU A 21 6.03 -14.84 24.30
N VAL A 22 4.71 -14.93 24.53
CA VAL A 22 3.71 -14.23 23.74
C VAL A 22 3.15 -13.08 24.55
N ARG A 23 3.34 -11.86 24.06
CA ARG A 23 2.69 -10.67 24.61
C ARG A 23 1.44 -10.32 23.78
N LEU A 24 0.32 -10.11 24.46
CA LEU A 24 -0.92 -9.66 23.86
C LEU A 24 -1.03 -8.13 23.94
N TYR A 25 -1.52 -7.53 22.86
CA TYR A 25 -1.81 -6.10 22.77
C TYR A 25 -3.31 -5.94 22.48
N PRO A 26 -4.18 -5.93 23.51
CA PRO A 26 -5.61 -5.73 23.36
C PRO A 26 -5.94 -4.28 23.00
N GLY A 27 -7.08 -4.03 22.38
CA GLY A 27 -7.57 -2.67 22.08
C GLY A 27 -7.76 -2.37 20.60
N VAL A 28 -7.25 -3.25 19.72
CA VAL A 28 -7.54 -3.19 18.28
C VAL A 28 -8.03 -4.55 17.79
N SER A 29 -8.90 -4.53 16.80
CA SER A 29 -9.43 -5.72 16.12
C SER A 29 -9.28 -5.60 14.61
N SER A 30 -9.48 -6.72 13.91
CA SER A 30 -9.43 -6.76 12.44
C SER A 30 -8.15 -6.12 11.88
N VAL A 31 -7.01 -6.49 12.48
CA VAL A 31 -5.69 -6.03 12.04
C VAL A 31 -5.38 -6.63 10.67
N THR A 32 -5.09 -5.77 9.72
CA THR A 32 -4.86 -6.12 8.32
C THR A 32 -3.42 -5.90 7.88
N SER A 33 -2.73 -4.93 8.48
CA SER A 33 -1.35 -4.60 8.14
C SER A 33 -0.61 -4.06 9.37
N ILE A 34 0.68 -4.39 9.46
CA ILE A 34 1.57 -4.00 10.54
C ILE A 34 2.88 -3.55 9.93
N VAL A 35 3.35 -2.34 10.29
CA VAL A 35 4.66 -1.85 9.84
C VAL A 35 5.35 -1.09 10.97
N GLU A 36 6.66 -1.25 11.06
CA GLU A 36 7.47 -0.52 12.03
C GLU A 36 7.53 0.96 11.66
N HIS A 37 7.24 1.84 12.63
CA HIS A 37 7.43 3.27 12.50
C HIS A 37 8.82 3.68 13.01
N ASP A 38 9.13 3.29 14.24
CA ASP A 38 10.42 3.48 14.90
C ASP A 38 10.67 2.35 15.91
N LYS A 39 11.75 2.46 16.68
CA LYS A 39 12.11 1.43 17.68
C LYS A 39 11.03 1.19 18.75
N ASP A 40 10.22 2.20 19.06
CA ASP A 40 9.22 2.16 20.13
C ASP A 40 7.79 2.08 19.62
N HIS A 41 7.55 2.38 18.32
CA HIS A 41 6.20 2.47 17.76
C HIS A 41 5.99 1.62 16.51
N MET A 42 4.74 1.18 16.33
CA MET A 42 4.28 0.48 15.14
C MET A 42 2.99 1.08 14.60
N TRP A 43 2.89 1.18 13.28
CA TRP A 43 1.64 1.45 12.61
C TRP A 43 0.82 0.17 12.49
N ILE A 44 -0.45 0.26 12.86
CA ILE A 44 -1.40 -0.85 12.83
C ILE A 44 -2.58 -0.43 11.94
N GLY A 45 -2.62 -0.99 10.75
CA GLY A 45 -3.76 -0.87 9.85
C GLY A 45 -4.86 -1.86 10.21
N THR A 46 -6.10 -1.40 10.19
CA THR A 46 -7.27 -2.20 10.53
C THR A 46 -8.39 -2.04 9.51
N ALA A 47 -9.46 -2.81 9.66
CA ALA A 47 -10.68 -2.63 8.88
C ALA A 47 -11.43 -1.32 9.19
N SER A 48 -11.03 -0.58 10.22
CA SER A 48 -11.73 0.63 10.69
C SER A 48 -10.84 1.85 10.89
N GLY A 49 -9.57 1.80 10.46
CA GLY A 49 -8.66 2.94 10.53
C GLY A 49 -7.23 2.58 10.87
N LEU A 50 -6.42 3.62 11.11
CA LEU A 50 -5.00 3.54 11.41
C LEU A 50 -4.73 3.87 12.88
N TYR A 51 -3.90 3.05 13.51
CA TYR A 51 -3.45 3.25 14.88
C TYR A 51 -1.94 3.26 14.96
N LEU A 52 -1.40 4.04 15.88
CA LEU A 52 -0.02 3.99 16.32
C LEU A 52 0.04 3.26 17.67
N LEU A 53 0.75 2.15 17.71
CA LEU A 53 1.00 1.40 18.95
C LEU A 53 2.32 1.84 19.56
N ASP A 54 2.31 2.23 20.82
CA ASP A 54 3.50 2.27 21.68
C ASP A 54 3.78 0.84 22.22
N ARG A 55 4.88 0.25 21.80
CA ARG A 55 5.27 -1.14 22.15
C ARG A 55 5.54 -1.32 23.63
N ASN A 56 6.02 -0.27 24.31
CA ASN A 56 6.42 -0.32 25.71
C ASN A 56 5.20 -0.30 26.62
N SER A 57 4.32 0.69 26.42
CA SER A 57 3.10 0.85 27.22
C SER A 57 1.95 -0.03 26.77
N GLY A 58 1.94 -0.48 25.50
CA GLY A 58 0.83 -1.20 24.89
C GLY A 58 -0.36 -0.29 24.56
N LYS A 59 -0.20 1.02 24.60
CA LYS A 59 -1.26 1.98 24.29
C LYS A 59 -1.34 2.25 22.78
N TYR A 60 -2.57 2.44 22.30
CA TYR A 60 -2.86 2.86 20.94
C TYR A 60 -3.26 4.33 20.89
N GLN A 61 -2.73 5.03 19.89
CA GLN A 61 -3.18 6.35 19.48
C GLN A 61 -3.82 6.24 18.10
N TYR A 62 -5.01 6.80 17.93
CA TYR A 62 -5.66 6.89 16.64
C TYR A 62 -4.96 7.94 15.76
N ALA A 63 -4.74 7.64 14.50
CA ALA A 63 -3.92 8.48 13.61
C ALA A 63 -4.71 9.54 12.83
N GLY A 64 -5.81 10.05 13.39
CA GLY A 64 -6.59 11.15 12.82
C GLY A 64 -7.97 10.75 12.33
N SER A 65 -8.91 11.69 12.40
CA SER A 65 -10.32 11.50 12.04
C SER A 65 -10.54 11.20 10.56
N GLU A 66 -9.62 11.64 9.71
CA GLU A 66 -9.69 11.43 8.25
C GLU A 66 -9.59 9.94 7.85
N LEU A 67 -9.05 9.11 8.74
CA LEU A 67 -8.91 7.67 8.53
C LEU A 67 -10.00 6.86 9.26
N GLU A 68 -10.93 7.52 9.94
CA GLU A 68 -12.02 6.84 10.64
C GLU A 68 -12.93 6.08 9.67
N GLY A 69 -13.12 4.79 9.94
CA GLY A 69 -13.90 3.91 9.08
C GLY A 69 -13.21 3.51 7.77
N VAL A 70 -12.01 3.99 7.50
CA VAL A 70 -11.25 3.60 6.31
C VAL A 70 -10.69 2.20 6.50
N TYR A 71 -11.08 1.28 5.63
CA TYR A 71 -10.53 -0.07 5.62
C TYR A 71 -9.11 -0.04 4.99
N ILE A 72 -8.08 -0.32 5.79
CA ILE A 72 -6.69 -0.34 5.36
C ILE A 72 -6.31 -1.78 4.95
N ASN A 73 -5.79 -1.96 3.74
CA ASN A 73 -5.30 -3.24 3.26
C ASN A 73 -3.80 -3.40 3.42
N SER A 74 -3.04 -2.33 3.25
CA SER A 74 -1.58 -2.40 3.21
C SER A 74 -0.94 -1.09 3.68
N LEU A 75 0.19 -1.20 4.35
CA LEU A 75 1.00 -0.08 4.84
C LEU A 75 2.43 -0.21 4.34
N TYR A 76 3.04 0.93 3.99
CA TYR A 76 4.47 1.03 3.73
C TYR A 76 5.02 2.30 4.37
N GLN A 77 5.96 2.16 5.32
CA GLN A 77 6.69 3.26 5.94
C GLN A 77 7.95 3.55 5.14
N ALA A 78 8.01 4.70 4.49
CA ALA A 78 9.17 5.12 3.72
C ALA A 78 10.26 5.75 4.61
N ASN A 79 11.50 5.75 4.11
CA ASN A 79 12.66 6.27 4.85
C ASN A 79 12.62 7.79 5.08
N ASP A 80 11.86 8.51 4.26
CA ASP A 80 11.64 9.97 4.38
C ASP A 80 10.58 10.35 5.44
N GLY A 81 10.03 9.34 6.13
CA GLY A 81 9.02 9.50 7.16
C GLY A 81 7.58 9.54 6.66
N LEU A 82 7.35 9.37 5.36
CA LEU A 82 6.00 9.23 4.80
C LEU A 82 5.46 7.82 5.04
N LEU A 83 4.18 7.73 5.38
CA LEU A 83 3.44 6.48 5.44
C LEU A 83 2.48 6.38 4.26
N TYR A 84 2.70 5.39 3.41
CA TYR A 84 1.80 5.06 2.31
C TYR A 84 0.77 4.05 2.76
N ILE A 85 -0.51 4.37 2.57
CA ILE A 85 -1.66 3.61 3.06
C ILE A 85 -2.49 3.17 1.87
N GLY A 86 -2.54 1.88 1.62
CA GLY A 86 -3.41 1.27 0.61
C GLY A 86 -4.75 0.90 1.23
N THR A 87 -5.83 1.38 0.63
CA THR A 87 -7.18 1.25 1.20
C THR A 87 -8.08 0.35 0.36
N ASN A 88 -9.17 -0.08 0.96
CA ASN A 88 -10.23 -0.84 0.29
C ASN A 88 -11.34 0.10 -0.22
N GLY A 89 -10.98 1.05 -1.10
CA GLY A 89 -11.97 1.93 -1.74
C GLY A 89 -11.69 3.43 -1.67
N ALA A 90 -10.74 3.89 -0.84
CA ALA A 90 -10.33 5.31 -0.78
C ALA A 90 -9.01 5.60 -1.53
N GLY A 91 -8.50 4.66 -2.34
CA GLY A 91 -7.26 4.84 -3.08
C GLY A 91 -6.01 4.70 -2.22
N VAL A 92 -5.00 5.51 -2.54
CA VAL A 92 -3.74 5.62 -1.81
C VAL A 92 -3.75 6.90 -0.99
N ILE A 93 -3.47 6.77 0.31
CA ILE A 93 -3.34 7.91 1.22
C ILE A 93 -1.88 7.99 1.65
N VAL A 94 -1.28 9.17 1.53
CA VAL A 94 0.08 9.45 2.00
C VAL A 94 -0.01 10.33 3.24
N TYR A 95 0.39 9.78 4.37
CA TYR A 95 0.33 10.45 5.66
C TYR A 95 1.70 10.98 6.09
N LYS A 96 1.75 12.23 6.51
CA LYS A 96 2.91 12.93 7.08
C LYS A 96 2.68 13.18 8.56
N ARG A 97 3.29 12.37 9.40
CA ARG A 97 3.11 12.47 10.85
C ARG A 97 3.58 13.81 11.44
N GLN A 98 4.65 14.42 10.89
CA GLN A 98 5.24 15.64 11.45
C GLN A 98 4.25 16.81 11.53
N ASN A 99 3.31 16.90 10.62
CA ASN A 99 2.29 17.95 10.54
C ASN A 99 0.86 17.40 10.44
N GLU A 100 0.69 16.10 10.67
CA GLU A 100 -0.59 15.38 10.64
C GLU A 100 -1.37 15.62 9.35
N SER A 101 -0.67 15.77 8.22
CA SER A 101 -1.31 16.02 6.92
C SER A 101 -1.46 14.76 6.09
N PHE A 102 -2.52 14.75 5.28
CA PHE A 102 -2.87 13.68 4.37
C PHE A 102 -2.87 14.18 2.93
N GLU A 103 -2.31 13.39 2.02
CA GLU A 103 -2.39 13.60 0.58
C GLU A 103 -3.06 12.36 -0.03
N ASN A 104 -4.21 12.54 -0.70
CA ASN A 104 -5.03 11.43 -1.15
C ASN A 104 -5.01 11.32 -2.67
N TYR A 105 -4.74 10.13 -3.18
CA TYR A 105 -4.78 9.78 -4.60
C TYR A 105 -5.88 8.76 -4.84
N TYR A 106 -6.83 9.10 -5.71
CA TYR A 106 -7.94 8.24 -6.12
C TYR A 106 -8.24 8.44 -7.62
N THR A 107 -9.08 7.62 -8.18
CA THR A 107 -9.33 7.57 -9.64
C THR A 107 -9.75 8.91 -10.25
N ASP A 108 -10.47 9.75 -9.48
CA ASP A 108 -11.01 11.01 -9.99
C ASP A 108 -10.01 12.17 -9.94
N ASN A 109 -8.93 12.06 -9.14
CA ASN A 109 -7.92 13.11 -9.01
C ASN A 109 -6.52 12.73 -9.49
N SER A 110 -6.34 11.49 -9.91
CA SER A 110 -5.06 10.95 -10.34
C SER A 110 -5.22 9.91 -11.46
N ALA A 111 -4.10 9.45 -12.01
CA ALA A 111 -4.12 8.35 -12.97
C ALA A 111 -4.18 6.95 -12.31
N LEU A 112 -4.56 6.88 -11.05
CA LEU A 112 -4.76 5.60 -10.36
C LEU A 112 -5.90 4.81 -11.01
N VAL A 113 -5.67 3.51 -11.30
CA VAL A 113 -6.61 2.68 -12.07
C VAL A 113 -7.73 2.08 -11.23
N SER A 114 -7.59 2.07 -9.91
CA SER A 114 -8.61 1.61 -8.97
C SER A 114 -8.40 2.22 -7.58
N ASN A 115 -9.49 2.53 -6.89
CA ASN A 115 -9.48 2.98 -5.50
C ASN A 115 -9.27 1.83 -4.49
N ARG A 116 -9.26 0.57 -4.95
CA ARG A 116 -9.00 -0.59 -4.12
C ARG A 116 -7.56 -1.04 -4.30
N ILE A 117 -6.74 -0.78 -3.28
CA ILE A 117 -5.32 -1.14 -3.23
C ILE A 117 -5.17 -2.36 -2.34
N PHE A 118 -4.59 -3.44 -2.85
CA PHE A 118 -4.41 -4.68 -2.08
C PHE A 118 -3.07 -4.76 -1.38
N THR A 119 -1.99 -4.37 -2.08
CA THR A 119 -0.63 -4.44 -1.53
C THR A 119 0.19 -3.25 -2.00
N ILE A 120 0.94 -2.64 -1.10
CA ILE A 120 1.99 -1.66 -1.41
C ILE A 120 3.33 -2.30 -1.08
N LEU A 121 4.27 -2.26 -2.02
CA LEU A 121 5.62 -2.79 -1.81
C LEU A 121 6.62 -1.65 -1.62
N PRO A 122 7.73 -1.91 -0.90
CA PRO A 122 8.75 -0.91 -0.61
C PRO A 122 9.29 -0.21 -1.84
N GLU A 123 9.67 1.05 -1.66
CA GLU A 123 10.25 1.88 -2.72
C GLU A 123 11.56 1.30 -3.24
N VAL A 124 11.68 1.25 -4.56
CA VAL A 124 12.91 0.95 -5.28
C VAL A 124 13.15 2.01 -6.33
N ASP A 125 14.26 2.73 -6.24
CA ASP A 125 14.69 3.77 -7.18
C ASP A 125 13.60 4.83 -7.49
N GLY A 126 12.92 5.32 -6.44
CA GLY A 126 11.85 6.33 -6.54
C GLY A 126 10.51 5.79 -7.02
N ARG A 127 10.32 4.46 -7.04
CA ARG A 127 9.11 3.80 -7.50
C ARG A 127 8.49 2.94 -6.41
N ILE A 128 7.21 3.13 -6.17
CA ILE A 128 6.40 2.29 -5.28
C ILE A 128 5.43 1.47 -6.14
N MET A 129 5.51 0.16 -6.01
CA MET A 129 4.65 -0.75 -6.76
C MET A 129 3.47 -1.21 -5.92
N MET A 130 2.29 -1.26 -6.54
CA MET A 130 1.03 -1.60 -5.87
C MET A 130 0.22 -2.57 -6.71
N SER A 131 -0.40 -3.56 -6.07
CA SER A 131 -1.47 -4.32 -6.70
C SER A 131 -2.82 -3.69 -6.38
N THR A 132 -3.69 -3.64 -7.38
CA THR A 132 -5.02 -3.05 -7.31
C THR A 132 -6.07 -4.02 -7.86
N GLU A 133 -7.35 -3.69 -7.72
CA GLU A 133 -8.43 -4.48 -8.31
C GLU A 133 -8.33 -4.58 -9.85
N ASN A 134 -7.79 -3.56 -10.50
CA ASN A 134 -7.75 -3.47 -11.97
C ASN A 134 -6.36 -3.65 -12.57
N GLY A 135 -5.37 -4.07 -11.79
CA GLY A 135 -4.02 -4.31 -12.29
C GLY A 135 -2.92 -3.96 -11.31
N ILE A 136 -1.73 -3.76 -11.84
CA ILE A 136 -0.55 -3.31 -11.09
C ILE A 136 -0.31 -1.83 -11.41
N THR A 137 -0.07 -1.04 -10.38
CA THR A 137 0.22 0.39 -10.49
C THR A 137 1.62 0.68 -9.96
N CYS A 138 2.37 1.49 -10.70
CA CYS A 138 3.63 2.06 -10.26
C CYS A 138 3.43 3.54 -9.93
N PHE A 139 3.77 3.96 -8.74
CA PHE A 139 3.80 5.35 -8.34
C PHE A 139 5.24 5.88 -8.37
N PHE A 140 5.49 6.89 -9.20
CA PHE A 140 6.76 7.63 -9.26
C PHE A 140 6.72 8.73 -8.20
N VAL A 141 7.49 8.56 -7.14
CA VAL A 141 7.40 9.39 -5.92
C VAL A 141 7.71 10.86 -6.19
N LYS A 142 8.76 11.14 -6.98
CA LYS A 142 9.20 12.53 -7.28
C LYS A 142 8.22 13.27 -8.19
N GLU A 143 7.76 12.60 -9.23
CA GLU A 143 6.88 13.16 -10.25
C GLU A 143 5.41 13.16 -9.81
N LYS A 144 5.08 12.45 -8.72
CA LYS A 144 3.71 12.21 -8.24
C LYS A 144 2.80 11.67 -9.36
N HIS A 145 3.35 10.79 -10.17
CA HIS A 145 2.69 10.24 -11.34
C HIS A 145 2.46 8.73 -11.17
N PHE A 146 1.32 8.24 -11.70
CA PHE A 146 0.99 6.82 -11.74
C PHE A 146 1.14 6.27 -13.16
N HIS A 147 1.74 5.08 -13.26
CA HIS A 147 1.71 4.25 -14.45
C HIS A 147 1.05 2.93 -14.11
N ASN A 148 0.17 2.45 -14.98
CA ASN A 148 -0.63 1.26 -14.72
C ASN A 148 -0.32 0.17 -15.75
N TRP A 149 -0.41 -1.09 -15.33
CA TRP A 149 -0.52 -2.25 -16.17
C TRP A 149 -1.87 -2.92 -15.89
N THR A 150 -2.70 -2.85 -16.89
CA THR A 150 -4.02 -3.46 -16.91
C THR A 150 -4.07 -4.56 -17.94
N ARG A 151 -5.22 -5.20 -18.09
CA ARG A 151 -5.46 -6.13 -19.18
C ARG A 151 -5.20 -5.52 -20.55
N GLY A 152 -5.51 -4.23 -20.73
CA GLY A 152 -5.30 -3.50 -21.98
C GLY A 152 -3.82 -3.38 -22.36
N GLU A 153 -2.91 -3.37 -21.36
CA GLU A 153 -1.46 -3.36 -21.55
C GLU A 153 -0.82 -4.74 -21.50
N GLY A 154 -1.62 -5.80 -21.57
CA GLY A 154 -1.13 -7.18 -21.66
C GLY A 154 -0.89 -7.87 -20.31
N LEU A 155 -1.34 -7.31 -19.21
CA LEU A 155 -1.37 -8.02 -17.94
C LEU A 155 -2.35 -9.19 -18.03
N LEU A 156 -1.88 -10.38 -17.66
CA LEU A 156 -2.77 -11.53 -17.56
C LEU A 156 -3.87 -11.27 -16.54
N PRO A 157 -5.09 -11.77 -16.75
CA PRO A 157 -6.16 -11.68 -15.76
C PRO A 157 -5.67 -12.20 -14.41
N ALA A 158 -5.67 -11.36 -13.39
CA ALA A 158 -5.28 -11.76 -12.06
C ALA A 158 -6.17 -11.05 -11.04
N TYR A 159 -6.66 -11.82 -10.08
CA TYR A 159 -7.32 -11.28 -8.89
C TYR A 159 -6.28 -11.27 -7.77
N PHE A 160 -5.74 -10.10 -7.48
CA PHE A 160 -4.73 -9.95 -6.44
C PHE A 160 -5.32 -10.16 -5.05
N ASN A 161 -4.52 -10.74 -4.16
CA ASN A 161 -4.89 -10.92 -2.76
C ASN A 161 -4.34 -9.76 -1.92
N ALA A 162 -5.11 -9.33 -0.92
CA ALA A 162 -4.67 -8.30 0.01
C ALA A 162 -3.41 -8.76 0.78
N SER A 163 -2.48 -7.83 1.01
CA SER A 163 -1.21 -8.07 1.71
C SER A 163 -0.38 -9.22 1.14
N SER A 164 -0.61 -9.56 -0.14
CA SER A 164 0.08 -10.67 -0.82
C SER A 164 1.09 -10.11 -1.82
N GLY A 165 2.26 -9.77 -1.32
CA GLY A 165 3.36 -9.31 -2.15
C GLY A 165 4.66 -9.20 -1.37
N THR A 166 5.77 -9.22 -2.08
CA THR A 166 7.10 -9.08 -1.51
C THR A 166 8.07 -8.42 -2.49
N LEU A 167 9.06 -7.72 -1.95
CA LEU A 167 10.23 -7.27 -2.67
C LEU A 167 11.33 -8.33 -2.50
N ARG A 168 11.86 -8.86 -3.60
CA ARG A 168 12.94 -9.84 -3.58
C ARG A 168 14.31 -9.17 -3.45
N MET A 169 15.33 -9.93 -3.09
CA MET A 169 16.71 -9.46 -2.95
C MET A 169 17.29 -8.90 -4.26
N ASN A 170 16.83 -9.38 -5.40
CA ASN A 170 17.18 -8.87 -6.73
C ASN A 170 16.34 -7.64 -7.13
N LYS A 171 15.64 -7.03 -6.17
CA LYS A 171 14.77 -5.87 -6.33
C LYS A 171 13.59 -6.08 -7.30
N SER A 172 13.24 -7.32 -7.65
CA SER A 172 11.98 -7.57 -8.35
C SER A 172 10.81 -7.55 -7.37
N PHE A 173 9.66 -7.05 -7.84
CA PHE A 173 8.41 -7.02 -7.08
C PHE A 173 7.58 -8.25 -7.44
N VAL A 174 7.07 -8.94 -6.44
CA VAL A 174 6.20 -10.11 -6.64
C VAL A 174 4.86 -9.88 -5.98
N PHE A 175 3.77 -10.10 -6.72
CA PHE A 175 2.40 -9.98 -6.24
C PHE A 175 1.68 -11.31 -6.36
N GLY A 176 1.05 -11.75 -5.27
CA GLY A 176 0.23 -12.96 -5.25
C GLY A 176 -1.18 -12.69 -5.76
N SER A 177 -1.68 -13.64 -6.54
CA SER A 177 -3.04 -13.64 -7.06
C SER A 177 -3.69 -15.01 -6.88
N THR A 178 -4.98 -15.13 -7.22
CA THR A 178 -5.70 -16.42 -7.19
C THR A 178 -5.11 -17.46 -8.13
N ASP A 179 -4.47 -17.02 -9.22
CA ASP A 179 -3.97 -17.89 -10.28
C ASP A 179 -2.45 -18.08 -10.24
N GLY A 180 -1.79 -17.56 -9.20
CA GLY A 180 -0.34 -17.66 -9.02
C GLY A 180 0.30 -16.37 -8.59
N ALA A 181 1.53 -16.11 -9.04
CA ALA A 181 2.27 -14.89 -8.72
C ALA A 181 2.74 -14.17 -9.98
N ILE A 182 2.69 -12.84 -9.95
CA ILE A 182 3.20 -11.97 -11.00
C ILE A 182 4.48 -11.34 -10.49
N GLU A 183 5.58 -11.51 -11.24
CA GLU A 183 6.85 -10.87 -10.97
C GLU A 183 7.08 -9.70 -11.92
N VAL A 184 7.37 -8.53 -11.35
CA VAL A 184 7.76 -7.32 -12.08
C VAL A 184 9.25 -7.08 -11.84
N PRO A 185 10.12 -7.19 -12.84
CA PRO A 185 11.56 -6.98 -12.70
C PRO A 185 11.89 -5.54 -12.29
N GLU A 186 13.04 -5.35 -11.58
CA GLU A 186 13.55 -4.02 -11.22
C GLU A 186 13.67 -3.09 -12.42
N ASN A 187 14.17 -3.60 -13.54
CA ASN A 187 14.46 -2.84 -14.76
C ASN A 187 13.29 -2.79 -15.75
N VAL A 188 12.07 -3.02 -15.29
CA VAL A 188 10.88 -2.93 -16.16
C VAL A 188 10.85 -1.58 -16.86
N LYS A 189 10.71 -1.60 -18.17
CA LYS A 189 10.60 -0.38 -18.98
C LYS A 189 9.13 0.05 -19.02
N PHE A 190 8.91 1.30 -18.61
CA PHE A 190 7.60 1.93 -18.76
C PHE A 190 7.48 2.46 -20.20
N PRO A 191 6.43 2.15 -20.94
CA PRO A 191 6.23 2.73 -22.24
C PRO A 191 6.10 4.26 -22.08
N SER A 192 6.94 5.01 -22.76
CA SER A 192 6.79 6.46 -22.85
C SER A 192 5.63 6.73 -23.80
N TYR A 193 4.45 7.04 -23.27
CA TYR A 193 3.38 7.55 -24.10
C TYR A 193 3.74 8.98 -24.53
N LYS A 194 4.25 9.11 -25.75
CA LYS A 194 4.17 10.39 -26.46
C LYS A 194 2.68 10.59 -26.75
N PHE A 195 2.05 11.54 -26.09
CA PHE A 195 0.72 11.98 -26.47
C PHE A 195 0.78 12.44 -27.93
N SER A 196 0.34 11.60 -28.85
CA SER A 196 0.05 12.03 -30.20
C SER A 196 -1.14 12.97 -30.08
N ARG A 197 -0.94 14.25 -30.43
CA ARG A 197 -2.03 15.23 -30.47
C ARG A 197 -3.06 14.69 -31.45
N MET A 198 -4.23 14.28 -30.96
CA MET A 198 -5.33 13.89 -31.82
C MET A 198 -5.89 15.18 -32.40
N ILE A 199 -5.67 15.39 -33.69
CA ILE A 199 -6.25 16.53 -34.42
C ILE A 199 -7.48 15.97 -35.13
N PHE A 200 -8.67 16.40 -34.71
CA PHE A 200 -9.89 16.17 -35.46
C PHE A 200 -9.94 17.20 -36.61
N SER A 201 -9.78 16.75 -37.84
CA SER A 201 -9.74 17.62 -39.01
C SER A 201 -11.10 17.90 -39.66
N ASP A 202 -12.13 17.08 -39.39
CA ASP A 202 -13.48 17.28 -39.96
C ASP A 202 -14.58 16.74 -39.08
N PHE A 203 -15.55 17.59 -38.72
CA PHE A 203 -16.83 17.19 -38.14
C PHE A 203 -17.91 17.38 -39.20
N HIS A 204 -18.45 16.32 -39.79
CA HIS A 204 -19.68 16.35 -40.54
C HIS A 204 -20.87 16.02 -39.62
N VAL A 205 -21.73 17.00 -39.39
CA VAL A 205 -23.04 16.79 -38.79
C VAL A 205 -24.04 16.62 -39.94
N SER A 206 -24.58 15.43 -40.07
CA SER A 206 -25.73 15.14 -40.95
C SER A 206 -27.04 15.26 -40.20
#